data_f27c756d1d29762fcb13a27bf89a769d
#
_entry.id   f27c756d1d29762fcb13a27bf89a769d
#
_cell.length_a   1.000
_cell.length_b   1.000
_cell.length_c   1.000
_cell.angle_alpha   90.00
_cell.angle_beta   90.00
_cell.angle_gamma   90.00
#
_symmetry.space_group_name_H-M   'P 1'
#
loop_
_entity.id
_entity.type
_entity.pdbx_description
1 polymer ?
#
loop_
_entity_poly.entity_id
_entity_poly.type
_entity_poly.pdbx_seq_one_letter_code
_entity_poly.pdbx_strand_id
1 'polypeptide(L)'
;MITRAEELCRKLKPVLGRKVDALWNAYLSECDAGGRAEVEQTLALLAAKHLGTNYEPDRSPFPPPSRDFATAGDLPLGAISYGNRELYPFALRSRRLKEHLLVAGRSGSGKTNLTFILMQGIMDRGIKVLALDWKRGYRDLVALHPELKVYTIGRNVAPFRFNPLIPPPGCETHVWIKNIVDVIASSYLGGEGVISLLIAGLDHLYNEASRTRRWPTVQDLLVWLRTVKLRGRAAMWQASAERILRAMQYGEFASVLNTQDNRHVLDLLNHNVILEMDGLSSSSDRVMFSESLMLYLYRYRLAQGPRDELTNIAILEEAHNLLLAKQPGSKESVLETSIRQVRQYGLGYVFVDQSASLLSKVAFANSYATIALSQKLRADVQTMSGAMNLSDEQRDALSTLAVGTAVVRLADEHPEPFLIKVPRCSIREGAVDDAMVRQHMRSDSTESAADLAAFPDPPPITAVPSP
;
A
#
# COMPACT_ATOMS: atom_id res chain seq x y z
N MET A 1 -34.72 13.77 -23.80
CA MET A 1 -34.92 14.12 -22.37
C MET A 1 -35.38 12.85 -21.67
N ILE A 2 -34.70 12.44 -20.61
CA ILE A 2 -35.11 11.31 -19.75
C ILE A 2 -36.35 11.76 -18.98
N THR A 3 -37.41 10.95 -18.97
CA THR A 3 -38.61 11.27 -18.20
C THR A 3 -38.40 11.04 -16.72
N ARG A 4 -39.15 11.72 -15.84
CA ARG A 4 -39.11 11.51 -14.38
C ARG A 4 -39.40 10.07 -13.99
N ALA A 5 -40.32 9.41 -14.68
CA ALA A 5 -40.63 8.00 -14.47
C ALA A 5 -39.45 7.10 -14.81
N GLU A 6 -38.76 7.36 -15.93
CA GLU A 6 -37.55 6.60 -16.31
C GLU A 6 -36.44 6.71 -15.26
N GLU A 7 -36.21 7.92 -14.75
CA GLU A 7 -35.24 8.18 -13.72
C GLU A 7 -35.57 7.45 -12.41
N LEU A 8 -36.83 7.50 -11.94
CA LEU A 8 -37.30 6.79 -10.77
C LEU A 8 -37.17 5.26 -10.94
N CYS A 9 -37.51 4.74 -12.12
CA CYS A 9 -37.34 3.34 -12.43
C CYS A 9 -35.88 2.90 -12.38
N ARG A 10 -34.98 3.69 -12.99
CA ARG A 10 -33.52 3.42 -12.97
C ARG A 10 -32.97 3.35 -11.53
N LYS A 11 -33.41 4.27 -10.68
CA LYS A 11 -32.97 4.35 -9.26
C LYS A 11 -33.58 3.26 -8.38
N LEU A 12 -34.81 2.82 -8.64
CA LEU A 12 -35.50 1.77 -7.90
C LEU A 12 -35.10 0.36 -8.36
N LYS A 13 -34.58 0.19 -9.57
CA LYS A 13 -34.22 -1.09 -10.16
C LYS A 13 -33.26 -1.93 -9.30
N PRO A 14 -32.18 -1.36 -8.74
CA PRO A 14 -31.23 -2.10 -7.86
C PRO A 14 -31.88 -2.62 -6.58
N VAL A 15 -32.93 -1.94 -6.10
CA VAL A 15 -33.61 -2.24 -4.82
C VAL A 15 -34.80 -3.19 -4.99
N LEU A 16 -35.58 -2.99 -6.04
CA LEU A 16 -36.85 -3.69 -6.29
C LEU A 16 -36.76 -4.74 -7.41
N GLY A 17 -35.66 -4.78 -8.15
CA GLY A 17 -35.44 -5.73 -9.23
C GLY A 17 -36.51 -5.69 -10.31
N ARG A 18 -37.01 -6.86 -10.71
CA ARG A 18 -38.04 -7.02 -11.78
C ARG A 18 -39.39 -6.36 -11.49
N LYS A 19 -39.71 -6.02 -10.24
CA LYS A 19 -40.94 -5.32 -9.89
C LYS A 19 -41.02 -3.92 -10.53
N VAL A 20 -39.86 -3.27 -10.71
CA VAL A 20 -39.80 -1.96 -11.38
C VAL A 20 -40.10 -2.07 -12.88
N ASP A 21 -39.74 -3.20 -13.51
CA ASP A 21 -40.03 -3.41 -14.94
C ASP A 21 -41.52 -3.45 -15.23
N ALA A 22 -42.30 -4.01 -14.31
CA ALA A 22 -43.78 -4.03 -14.45
C ALA A 22 -44.36 -2.61 -14.37
N LEU A 23 -43.85 -1.75 -13.46
CA LEU A 23 -44.26 -0.34 -13.36
C LEU A 23 -43.81 0.50 -14.56
N TRP A 24 -42.62 0.22 -15.08
CA TRP A 24 -42.15 0.88 -16.29
C TRP A 24 -42.97 0.51 -17.51
N ASN A 25 -43.30 -0.77 -17.67
CA ASN A 25 -44.18 -1.24 -18.74
C ASN A 25 -45.62 -0.65 -18.62
N ALA A 26 -46.14 -0.54 -17.40
CA ALA A 26 -47.39 0.15 -17.15
C ALA A 26 -47.35 1.61 -17.59
N TYR A 27 -46.27 2.36 -17.23
CA TYR A 27 -46.05 3.75 -17.67
C TYR A 27 -46.00 3.88 -19.18
N LEU A 28 -45.31 2.98 -19.87
CA LEU A 28 -45.21 2.99 -21.35
C LEU A 28 -46.51 2.63 -22.05
N SER A 29 -47.35 1.78 -21.46
CA SER A 29 -48.62 1.39 -22.02
C SER A 29 -49.76 2.38 -21.78
N GLU A 30 -49.53 3.32 -20.84
CA GLU A 30 -50.51 4.35 -20.52
C GLU A 30 -50.58 5.44 -21.62
N CYS A 31 -51.74 5.63 -22.22
CA CYS A 31 -51.96 6.55 -23.34
C CYS A 31 -52.33 7.98 -22.88
N ASP A 32 -52.81 8.08 -21.64
CA ASP A 32 -53.33 9.34 -21.10
C ASP A 32 -52.36 9.95 -20.07
N ALA A 33 -52.39 11.29 -19.94
CA ALA A 33 -51.50 12.02 -19.04
C ALA A 33 -51.86 11.77 -17.55
N GLY A 34 -53.11 11.48 -17.22
CA GLY A 34 -53.57 11.17 -15.86
C GLY A 34 -53.03 9.86 -15.36
N GLY A 35 -53.17 8.80 -16.17
CA GLY A 35 -52.66 7.47 -15.83
C GLY A 35 -51.12 7.46 -15.71
N ARG A 36 -50.39 8.19 -16.56
CA ARG A 36 -48.95 8.36 -16.41
C ARG A 36 -48.56 9.04 -15.10
N ALA A 37 -49.31 10.05 -14.68
CA ALA A 37 -49.08 10.76 -13.42
C ALA A 37 -49.30 9.84 -12.20
N GLU A 38 -50.30 8.95 -12.25
CA GLU A 38 -50.53 7.94 -11.19
C GLU A 38 -49.35 6.92 -11.05
N VAL A 39 -48.83 6.47 -12.17
CA VAL A 39 -47.64 5.59 -12.17
C VAL A 39 -46.41 6.33 -11.63
N GLU A 40 -46.20 7.60 -12.04
CA GLU A 40 -45.11 8.41 -11.49
C GLU A 40 -45.27 8.67 -9.99
N GLN A 41 -46.48 8.90 -9.50
CA GLN A 41 -46.73 9.06 -8.07
C GLN A 41 -46.47 7.76 -7.30
N THR A 42 -46.86 6.61 -7.87
CA THR A 42 -46.54 5.29 -7.30
C THR A 42 -45.05 5.05 -7.22
N LEU A 43 -44.30 5.37 -8.30
CA LEU A 43 -42.83 5.28 -8.31
C LEU A 43 -42.20 6.23 -7.28
N ALA A 44 -42.72 7.45 -7.12
CA ALA A 44 -42.24 8.40 -6.12
C ALA A 44 -42.50 7.93 -4.68
N LEU A 45 -43.66 7.33 -4.40
CA LEU A 45 -43.97 6.73 -3.10
C LEU A 45 -43.06 5.54 -2.79
N LEU A 46 -42.79 4.68 -3.79
CA LEU A 46 -41.86 3.57 -3.65
C LEU A 46 -40.41 4.08 -3.42
N ALA A 47 -40.01 5.15 -4.10
CA ALA A 47 -38.73 5.78 -3.88
C ALA A 47 -38.62 6.34 -2.47
N ALA A 48 -39.63 7.07 -1.98
CA ALA A 48 -39.68 7.55 -0.61
C ALA A 48 -39.64 6.40 0.43
N LYS A 49 -40.34 5.30 0.17
CA LYS A 49 -40.37 4.14 1.06
C LYS A 49 -39.06 3.36 1.09
N HIS A 50 -38.42 3.13 -0.06
CA HIS A 50 -37.28 2.24 -0.20
C HIS A 50 -35.93 2.96 -0.23
N LEU A 51 -35.91 4.26 -0.58
CA LEU A 51 -34.70 5.08 -0.63
C LEU A 51 -34.64 6.15 0.48
N GLY A 52 -35.73 6.39 1.21
CA GLY A 52 -35.85 7.30 2.34
C GLY A 52 -36.84 8.45 2.13
N THR A 53 -37.44 8.97 3.22
CA THR A 53 -38.44 10.06 3.18
C THR A 53 -37.90 11.39 2.66
N ASN A 54 -36.59 11.60 2.70
CA ASN A 54 -35.89 12.78 2.15
C ASN A 54 -35.21 12.46 0.82
N TYR A 55 -35.74 11.48 0.08
CA TYR A 55 -35.20 11.12 -1.23
C TYR A 55 -35.42 12.28 -2.22
N GLU A 56 -34.35 12.97 -2.52
CA GLU A 56 -34.26 13.86 -3.66
C GLU A 56 -33.55 13.11 -4.79
N PRO A 57 -34.17 13.00 -6.00
CA PRO A 57 -33.63 12.26 -7.13
C PRO A 57 -32.17 12.57 -7.48
N ASP A 58 -31.75 13.81 -7.21
CA ASP A 58 -30.45 14.34 -7.62
C ASP A 58 -29.30 14.15 -6.60
N ARG A 59 -29.56 13.49 -5.44
CA ARG A 59 -28.57 13.45 -4.34
C ARG A 59 -27.61 12.28 -4.33
N SER A 60 -27.71 11.31 -5.21
CA SER A 60 -26.74 10.20 -5.26
C SER A 60 -26.20 10.02 -6.66
N PRO A 61 -25.08 10.67 -7.01
CA PRO A 61 -24.49 10.55 -8.34
C PRO A 61 -23.80 9.21 -8.57
N PHE A 62 -23.86 8.29 -7.59
CA PHE A 62 -23.21 6.98 -7.62
C PHE A 62 -24.26 5.88 -7.73
N PRO A 63 -24.51 5.32 -8.92
CA PRO A 63 -25.42 4.20 -9.08
C PRO A 63 -24.86 2.95 -8.40
N PRO A 64 -25.70 2.18 -7.68
CA PRO A 64 -25.23 0.95 -7.05
C PRO A 64 -25.01 -0.14 -8.10
N PRO A 65 -23.98 -0.99 -7.96
CA PRO A 65 -23.80 -2.17 -8.78
C PRO A 65 -24.92 -3.19 -8.54
N SER A 66 -25.00 -4.23 -9.34
CA SER A 66 -25.93 -5.34 -9.05
C SER A 66 -25.55 -6.09 -7.77
N ARG A 67 -26.54 -6.68 -7.10
CA ARG A 67 -26.31 -7.47 -5.89
C ARG A 67 -25.35 -8.63 -6.15
N ASP A 68 -25.54 -9.34 -7.26
CA ASP A 68 -24.73 -10.50 -7.62
C ASP A 68 -23.25 -10.11 -7.80
N PHE A 69 -23.01 -8.94 -8.42
CA PHE A 69 -21.66 -8.41 -8.56
C PHE A 69 -21.06 -8.03 -7.19
N ALA A 70 -21.81 -7.29 -6.38
CA ALA A 70 -21.33 -6.78 -5.09
C ALA A 70 -20.97 -7.89 -4.10
N THR A 71 -21.69 -9.03 -4.15
CA THR A 71 -21.50 -10.17 -3.24
C THR A 71 -20.63 -11.30 -3.82
N ALA A 72 -20.13 -11.14 -5.05
CA ALA A 72 -19.30 -12.16 -5.71
C ALA A 72 -17.85 -12.22 -5.20
N GLY A 73 -17.41 -11.23 -4.43
CA GLY A 73 -16.10 -11.20 -3.79
C GLY A 73 -16.03 -12.05 -2.53
N ASP A 74 -14.83 -12.24 -2.05
CA ASP A 74 -14.53 -13.02 -0.84
C ASP A 74 -13.98 -12.15 0.29
N LEU A 75 -13.55 -10.89 0.04
CA LEU A 75 -13.00 -9.95 1.01
C LEU A 75 -14.04 -8.88 1.38
N PRO A 76 -14.83 -9.05 2.45
CA PRO A 76 -15.86 -8.08 2.84
C PRO A 76 -15.26 -6.73 3.24
N LEU A 77 -15.84 -5.64 2.71
CA LEU A 77 -15.42 -4.27 3.07
C LEU A 77 -16.54 -3.43 3.69
N GLY A 78 -17.78 -3.85 3.52
CA GLY A 78 -18.93 -3.10 4.02
C GLY A 78 -20.19 -3.39 3.25
N ALA A 79 -21.07 -2.41 3.12
CA ALA A 79 -22.32 -2.53 2.39
C ALA A 79 -22.43 -1.45 1.30
N ILE A 80 -23.04 -1.79 0.17
CA ILE A 80 -23.41 -0.82 -0.87
C ILE A 80 -24.36 0.22 -0.27
N SER A 81 -24.04 1.48 -0.47
CA SER A 81 -24.82 2.62 0.03
C SER A 81 -25.50 3.35 -1.14
N TYR A 82 -26.80 3.57 -1.04
CA TYR A 82 -27.58 4.31 -2.04
C TYR A 82 -28.81 4.94 -1.39
N GLY A 83 -29.08 6.20 -1.69
CA GLY A 83 -30.22 6.93 -1.11
C GLY A 83 -30.22 6.93 0.43
N ASN A 84 -29.06 7.11 1.05
CA ASN A 84 -28.84 7.07 2.52
C ASN A 84 -29.17 5.72 3.20
N ARG A 85 -29.23 4.63 2.44
CA ARG A 85 -29.51 3.27 2.94
C ARG A 85 -28.38 2.31 2.55
N GLU A 86 -28.11 1.38 3.43
CA GLU A 86 -27.31 0.20 3.13
C GLU A 86 -28.19 -0.84 2.44
N LEU A 87 -27.80 -1.30 1.24
CA LEU A 87 -28.62 -2.19 0.43
C LEU A 87 -28.25 -3.65 0.64
N TYR A 88 -27.00 -4.01 0.41
CA TYR A 88 -26.46 -5.36 0.49
C TYR A 88 -24.94 -5.33 0.70
N PRO A 89 -24.36 -6.41 1.22
CA PRO A 89 -22.92 -6.48 1.45
C PRO A 89 -22.12 -6.26 0.17
N PHE A 90 -20.91 -5.71 0.34
CA PHE A 90 -19.91 -5.58 -0.71
C PHE A 90 -18.62 -6.26 -0.29
N ALA A 91 -18.05 -7.07 -1.18
CA ALA A 91 -16.78 -7.73 -1.00
C ALA A 91 -15.89 -7.57 -2.25
N LEU A 92 -14.60 -7.30 -2.04
CA LEU A 92 -13.57 -7.37 -3.09
C LEU A 92 -13.20 -8.84 -3.36
N ARG A 93 -12.65 -9.09 -4.54
CA ARG A 93 -12.02 -10.37 -4.86
C ARG A 93 -10.57 -10.35 -4.42
N SER A 94 -10.23 -11.07 -3.36
CA SER A 94 -8.88 -11.08 -2.76
C SER A 94 -7.79 -11.42 -3.78
N ARG A 95 -8.04 -12.35 -4.72
CA ARG A 95 -7.12 -12.73 -5.79
C ARG A 95 -6.70 -11.56 -6.69
N ARG A 96 -7.55 -10.51 -6.80
CA ARG A 96 -7.28 -9.32 -7.61
C ARG A 96 -6.34 -8.33 -6.90
N LEU A 97 -6.13 -8.48 -5.59
CA LEU A 97 -5.19 -7.61 -4.85
C LEU A 97 -3.74 -7.75 -5.32
N LYS A 98 -3.39 -8.79 -6.08
CA LYS A 98 -2.09 -8.85 -6.76
C LYS A 98 -1.90 -7.72 -7.79
N GLU A 99 -2.99 -7.10 -8.24
CA GLU A 99 -3.01 -5.92 -9.11
C GLU A 99 -3.19 -4.63 -8.32
N HIS A 100 -2.89 -4.66 -7.03
CA HIS A 100 -2.82 -3.56 -6.07
C HIS A 100 -4.15 -2.89 -5.74
N LEU A 101 -4.18 -2.21 -4.61
CA LEU A 101 -5.29 -1.43 -4.10
C LEU A 101 -4.79 -0.06 -3.65
N LEU A 102 -5.53 0.99 -3.97
CA LEU A 102 -5.26 2.34 -3.49
C LEU A 102 -6.40 2.83 -2.61
N VAL A 103 -6.08 3.32 -1.41
CA VAL A 103 -7.00 3.92 -0.45
C VAL A 103 -6.55 5.34 -0.16
N ALA A 104 -7.37 6.33 -0.50
CA ALA A 104 -7.05 7.73 -0.24
C ALA A 104 -8.18 8.45 0.50
N GLY A 105 -7.81 9.40 1.39
CA GLY A 105 -8.78 10.22 2.11
C GLY A 105 -8.13 11.10 3.17
N ARG A 106 -8.77 12.20 3.51
CA ARG A 106 -8.26 13.12 4.54
C ARG A 106 -8.11 12.46 5.91
N SER A 107 -7.37 13.09 6.82
CA SER A 107 -7.31 12.65 8.22
C SER A 107 -8.72 12.61 8.84
N GLY A 108 -9.01 11.56 9.61
CA GLY A 108 -10.32 11.37 10.26
C GLY A 108 -11.44 10.91 9.32
N SER A 109 -11.18 10.57 8.06
CA SER A 109 -12.19 10.07 7.11
C SER A 109 -12.56 8.59 7.32
N GLY A 110 -11.77 7.84 8.10
CA GLY A 110 -11.97 6.41 8.36
C GLY A 110 -10.99 5.48 7.64
N LYS A 111 -9.86 6.01 7.10
CA LYS A 111 -8.82 5.19 6.44
C LYS A 111 -8.29 4.07 7.31
N THR A 112 -7.85 4.39 8.53
CA THR A 112 -7.29 3.39 9.46
C THR A 112 -8.30 2.29 9.75
N ASN A 113 -9.58 2.64 9.95
CA ASN A 113 -10.65 1.66 10.15
C ASN A 113 -10.84 0.74 8.92
N LEU A 114 -10.84 1.31 7.71
CA LEU A 114 -10.89 0.51 6.48
C LEU A 114 -9.65 -0.38 6.33
N THR A 115 -8.46 0.14 6.66
CA THR A 115 -7.22 -0.64 6.60
C THR A 115 -7.23 -1.80 7.60
N PHE A 116 -7.77 -1.62 8.81
CA PHE A 116 -7.98 -2.72 9.75
C PHE A 116 -8.85 -3.83 9.18
N ILE A 117 -10.00 -3.47 8.58
CA ILE A 117 -10.91 -4.44 7.96
C ILE A 117 -10.22 -5.18 6.81
N LEU A 118 -9.47 -4.46 5.98
CA LEU A 118 -8.67 -5.05 4.91
C LEU A 118 -7.62 -6.03 5.45
N MET A 119 -6.84 -5.62 6.45
CA MET A 119 -5.80 -6.48 7.05
C MET A 119 -6.40 -7.75 7.63
N GLN A 120 -7.45 -7.64 8.44
CA GLN A 120 -8.15 -8.80 9.01
C GLN A 120 -8.64 -9.73 7.91
N GLY A 121 -9.39 -9.20 6.93
CA GLY A 121 -9.93 -10.01 5.85
C GLY A 121 -8.85 -10.67 4.98
N ILE A 122 -7.68 -10.06 4.80
CA ILE A 122 -6.53 -10.62 4.08
C ILE A 122 -5.90 -11.75 4.92
N MET A 123 -5.66 -11.52 6.22
CA MET A 123 -5.08 -12.51 7.13
C MET A 123 -5.99 -13.73 7.30
N ASP A 124 -7.30 -13.56 7.41
CA ASP A 124 -8.29 -14.63 7.49
C ASP A 124 -8.27 -15.59 6.27
N ARG A 125 -7.71 -15.13 5.13
CA ARG A 125 -7.52 -15.94 3.91
C ARG A 125 -6.15 -16.59 3.83
N GLY A 126 -5.35 -16.48 4.88
CA GLY A 126 -3.99 -17.03 4.92
C GLY A 126 -2.97 -16.23 4.11
N ILE A 127 -3.37 -15.11 3.50
CA ILE A 127 -2.45 -14.20 2.80
C ILE A 127 -1.69 -13.41 3.86
N LYS A 128 -0.36 -13.39 3.75
CA LYS A 128 0.49 -12.72 4.74
C LYS A 128 0.55 -11.22 4.50
N VAL A 129 0.42 -10.45 5.57
CA VAL A 129 0.44 -9.00 5.55
C VAL A 129 1.77 -8.49 6.10
N LEU A 130 2.41 -7.57 5.35
CA LEU A 130 3.53 -6.75 5.81
C LEU A 130 3.10 -5.28 5.78
N ALA A 131 2.89 -4.66 6.94
CA ALA A 131 2.51 -3.26 7.03
C ALA A 131 3.71 -2.38 7.42
N LEU A 132 4.01 -1.37 6.58
CA LEU A 132 4.93 -0.28 6.93
C LEU A 132 4.13 0.83 7.61
N ASP A 133 4.23 0.89 8.92
CA ASP A 133 3.43 1.78 9.78
C ASP A 133 4.25 3.01 10.19
N TRP A 134 3.89 4.17 9.69
CA TRP A 134 4.60 5.44 9.96
C TRP A 134 4.20 6.07 11.30
N LYS A 135 3.06 5.67 11.88
CA LYS A 135 2.40 6.37 12.99
C LYS A 135 2.04 5.49 14.19
N ARG A 136 2.42 4.23 14.19
CA ARG A 136 1.96 3.23 15.17
C ARG A 136 0.44 3.05 15.21
N GLY A 137 -0.19 3.10 14.04
CA GLY A 137 -1.64 3.00 13.93
C GLY A 137 -2.19 1.58 13.91
N TYR A 138 -1.35 0.54 13.68
CA TYR A 138 -1.84 -0.80 13.42
C TYR A 138 -1.56 -1.83 14.52
N ARG A 139 -0.76 -1.52 15.55
CA ARG A 139 -0.39 -2.45 16.63
C ARG A 139 -1.58 -3.00 17.42
N ASP A 140 -2.68 -2.26 17.49
CA ASP A 140 -3.88 -2.68 18.21
C ASP A 140 -4.53 -3.93 17.61
N LEU A 141 -4.19 -4.31 16.36
CA LEU A 141 -4.57 -5.56 15.73
C LEU A 141 -4.08 -6.80 16.49
N VAL A 142 -2.98 -6.70 17.24
CA VAL A 142 -2.44 -7.81 18.07
C VAL A 142 -3.50 -8.34 19.06
N ALA A 143 -4.41 -7.49 19.52
CA ALA A 143 -5.48 -7.89 20.43
C ALA A 143 -6.46 -8.91 19.80
N LEU A 144 -6.61 -8.89 18.47
CA LEU A 144 -7.48 -9.80 17.71
C LEU A 144 -6.68 -10.89 16.98
N HIS A 145 -5.42 -10.65 16.68
CA HIS A 145 -4.52 -11.52 15.93
C HIS A 145 -3.23 -11.75 16.72
N PRO A 146 -3.21 -12.68 17.68
CA PRO A 146 -2.02 -12.96 18.52
C PRO A 146 -0.81 -13.45 17.72
N GLU A 147 -1.00 -13.96 16.49
CA GLU A 147 0.08 -14.38 15.59
C GLU A 147 0.75 -13.20 14.84
N LEU A 148 0.22 -11.99 14.98
CA LEU A 148 0.73 -10.79 14.32
C LEU A 148 1.99 -10.29 15.01
N LYS A 149 3.11 -10.21 14.31
CA LYS A 149 4.37 -9.70 14.82
C LYS A 149 4.46 -8.19 14.67
N VAL A 150 4.95 -7.51 15.71
CA VAL A 150 5.14 -6.05 15.70
C VAL A 150 6.61 -5.74 15.98
N TYR A 151 7.32 -5.24 14.98
CA TYR A 151 8.70 -4.78 15.14
C TYR A 151 8.77 -3.25 15.20
N THR A 152 9.72 -2.73 15.96
CA THR A 152 9.93 -1.30 16.17
C THR A 152 11.29 -0.87 15.63
N ILE A 153 11.29 -0.20 14.48
CA ILE A 153 12.52 0.23 13.82
C ILE A 153 13.11 1.45 14.55
N GLY A 154 14.36 1.34 14.99
CA GLY A 154 15.03 2.41 15.73
C GLY A 154 14.62 2.51 17.22
N ARG A 155 13.76 1.64 17.74
CA ARG A 155 13.38 1.60 19.15
C ARG A 155 13.69 0.25 19.80
N ASN A 156 14.03 0.26 21.08
CA ASN A 156 14.35 -0.96 21.85
C ASN A 156 13.10 -1.55 22.54
N VAL A 157 12.01 -1.71 21.78
CA VAL A 157 10.79 -2.40 22.26
C VAL A 157 10.73 -3.81 21.68
N ALA A 158 10.71 -3.92 20.36
CA ALA A 158 10.85 -5.13 19.57
C ALA A 158 11.75 -4.81 18.36
N PRO A 159 13.08 -4.71 18.56
CA PRO A 159 13.97 -4.18 17.55
C PRO A 159 14.05 -5.07 16.32
N PHE A 160 14.05 -4.46 15.15
CA PHE A 160 14.32 -5.11 13.88
C PHE A 160 15.61 -4.55 13.29
N ARG A 161 16.45 -5.43 12.76
CA ARG A 161 17.73 -5.07 12.14
C ARG A 161 17.75 -5.53 10.71
N PHE A 162 18.33 -4.73 9.84
CA PHE A 162 18.42 -5.02 8.42
C PHE A 162 19.65 -4.33 7.83
N ASN A 163 20.59 -5.14 7.35
CA ASN A 163 21.74 -4.62 6.62
C ASN A 163 21.41 -4.56 5.12
N PRO A 164 21.18 -3.38 4.55
CA PRO A 164 20.83 -3.23 3.14
C PRO A 164 21.97 -3.60 2.20
N LEU A 165 23.18 -3.76 2.72
CA LEU A 165 24.34 -4.17 1.91
C LEU A 165 24.46 -5.68 1.75
N ILE A 166 23.66 -6.50 2.44
CA ILE A 166 23.60 -7.95 2.20
C ILE A 166 22.60 -8.23 1.08
N PRO A 167 22.98 -8.81 -0.07
CA PRO A 167 22.06 -9.17 -1.13
C PRO A 167 21.09 -10.27 -0.69
N PRO A 168 19.85 -10.28 -1.19
CA PRO A 168 18.96 -11.41 -0.94
C PRO A 168 19.44 -12.67 -1.67
N PRO A 169 19.11 -13.86 -1.14
CA PRO A 169 19.46 -15.13 -1.79
C PRO A 169 18.98 -15.18 -3.25
N GLY A 170 19.85 -15.63 -4.13
CA GLY A 170 19.58 -15.74 -5.58
C GLY A 170 19.70 -14.43 -6.37
N CYS A 171 20.06 -13.32 -5.72
CA CYS A 171 20.33 -12.06 -6.41
C CYS A 171 21.83 -11.92 -6.67
N GLU A 172 22.20 -11.63 -7.93
CA GLU A 172 23.60 -11.40 -8.29
C GLU A 172 24.14 -10.11 -7.63
N THR A 173 25.33 -10.20 -7.07
CA THR A 173 25.96 -9.14 -6.29
C THR A 173 26.05 -7.82 -7.03
N HIS A 174 26.49 -7.82 -8.30
CA HIS A 174 26.62 -6.60 -9.10
C HIS A 174 25.27 -5.93 -9.40
N VAL A 175 24.19 -6.73 -9.54
CA VAL A 175 22.83 -6.20 -9.69
C VAL A 175 22.37 -5.57 -8.40
N TRP A 176 22.65 -6.23 -7.26
CA TRP A 176 22.30 -5.70 -5.95
C TRP A 176 23.00 -4.38 -5.65
N ILE A 177 24.33 -4.30 -5.88
CA ILE A 177 25.11 -3.09 -5.68
C ILE A 177 24.50 -1.88 -6.40
N LYS A 178 24.22 -2.02 -7.70
CA LYS A 178 23.62 -0.93 -8.47
C LYS A 178 22.28 -0.47 -7.89
N ASN A 179 21.42 -1.41 -7.52
CA ASN A 179 20.10 -1.08 -7.01
C ASN A 179 20.15 -0.43 -5.63
N ILE A 180 20.96 -0.95 -4.71
CA ILE A 180 21.01 -0.40 -3.35
C ILE A 180 21.72 0.97 -3.33
N VAL A 181 22.70 1.18 -4.19
CA VAL A 181 23.34 2.50 -4.34
C VAL A 181 22.36 3.53 -4.92
N ASP A 182 21.53 3.15 -5.89
CA ASP A 182 20.46 4.01 -6.41
C ASP A 182 19.47 4.40 -5.28
N VAL A 183 19.08 3.46 -4.41
CA VAL A 183 18.21 3.73 -3.25
C VAL A 183 18.90 4.68 -2.26
N ILE A 184 20.16 4.44 -1.90
CA ILE A 184 20.90 5.33 -0.99
C ILE A 184 20.99 6.73 -1.59
N ALA A 185 21.39 6.84 -2.85
CA ALA A 185 21.56 8.11 -3.53
C ALA A 185 20.25 8.89 -3.66
N SER A 186 19.13 8.23 -4.01
CA SER A 186 17.81 8.87 -4.12
C SER A 186 17.32 9.38 -2.77
N SER A 187 17.44 8.58 -1.70
CA SER A 187 16.94 8.92 -0.36
C SER A 187 17.69 10.11 0.27
N TYR A 188 18.97 10.32 -0.07
CA TYR A 188 19.80 11.38 0.50
C TYR A 188 20.27 12.43 -0.52
N LEU A 189 19.65 12.48 -1.68
CA LEU A 189 19.96 13.42 -2.76
C LEU A 189 21.44 13.37 -3.22
N GLY A 190 21.96 12.15 -3.38
CA GLY A 190 23.30 11.90 -3.91
C GLY A 190 23.34 11.99 -5.43
N GLY A 191 24.31 12.74 -5.97
CA GLY A 191 24.51 12.83 -7.43
C GLY A 191 25.35 11.69 -8.00
N GLU A 192 25.53 11.66 -9.34
CA GLU A 192 26.23 10.61 -10.10
C GLU A 192 27.66 10.33 -9.59
N GLY A 193 28.39 11.37 -9.15
CA GLY A 193 29.74 11.18 -8.58
C GLY A 193 29.73 10.42 -7.25
N VAL A 194 28.67 10.60 -6.43
CA VAL A 194 28.44 9.82 -5.19
C VAL A 194 28.12 8.37 -5.55
N ILE A 195 27.23 8.15 -6.52
CA ILE A 195 26.85 6.81 -7.01
C ILE A 195 28.11 6.05 -7.44
N SER A 196 28.96 6.67 -8.26
CA SER A 196 30.20 6.05 -8.73
C SER A 196 31.14 5.64 -7.60
N LEU A 197 31.29 6.49 -6.58
CA LEU A 197 32.14 6.19 -5.41
C LEU A 197 31.56 5.09 -4.54
N LEU A 198 30.26 5.09 -4.31
CA LEU A 198 29.59 4.04 -3.50
C LEU A 198 29.66 2.68 -4.21
N ILE A 199 29.51 2.63 -5.54
CA ILE A 199 29.71 1.40 -6.32
C ILE A 199 31.13 0.89 -6.15
N ALA A 200 32.16 1.75 -6.38
CA ALA A 200 33.55 1.34 -6.24
C ALA A 200 33.90 0.86 -4.81
N GLY A 201 33.31 1.50 -3.78
CA GLY A 201 33.49 1.07 -2.39
C GLY A 201 32.86 -0.28 -2.10
N LEU A 202 31.66 -0.50 -2.58
CA LEU A 202 30.98 -1.78 -2.41
C LEU A 202 31.66 -2.90 -3.19
N ASP A 203 32.09 -2.68 -4.42
CA ASP A 203 32.86 -3.66 -5.18
C ASP A 203 34.14 -4.09 -4.43
N HIS A 204 34.86 -3.11 -3.85
CA HIS A 204 36.04 -3.41 -3.02
C HIS A 204 35.68 -4.23 -1.79
N LEU A 205 34.68 -3.83 -1.01
CA LEU A 205 34.26 -4.49 0.22
C LEU A 205 33.68 -5.89 -0.01
N TYR A 206 32.97 -6.12 -1.10
CA TYR A 206 32.46 -7.44 -1.44
C TYR A 206 33.61 -8.40 -1.85
N ASN A 207 34.65 -7.89 -2.53
CA ASN A 207 35.85 -8.66 -2.79
C ASN A 207 36.56 -9.08 -1.50
N GLU A 208 36.57 -8.22 -0.48
CA GLU A 208 37.09 -8.55 0.85
C GLU A 208 36.15 -9.53 1.60
N ALA A 209 34.84 -9.36 1.51
CA ALA A 209 33.85 -10.20 2.15
C ALA A 209 33.97 -11.68 1.73
N SER A 210 34.32 -11.94 0.48
CA SER A 210 34.57 -13.31 -0.02
C SER A 210 35.75 -14.00 0.68
N ARG A 211 36.73 -13.22 1.17
CA ARG A 211 37.91 -13.72 1.91
C ARG A 211 37.66 -13.83 3.40
N THR A 212 36.94 -12.84 3.98
CA THR A 212 36.71 -12.72 5.44
C THR A 212 35.45 -13.47 5.89
N ARG A 213 34.59 -13.89 4.97
CA ARG A 213 33.25 -14.45 5.22
C ARG A 213 32.37 -13.55 6.09
N ARG A 214 32.59 -12.25 5.99
CA ARG A 214 31.85 -11.24 6.73
C ARG A 214 31.26 -10.22 5.74
N TRP A 215 29.94 -10.04 5.79
CA TRP A 215 29.28 -9.04 4.97
C TRP A 215 29.67 -7.62 5.35
N PRO A 216 29.88 -6.71 4.37
CA PRO A 216 30.15 -5.32 4.67
C PRO A 216 28.93 -4.66 5.32
N THR A 217 29.19 -3.71 6.19
CA THR A 217 28.20 -2.82 6.78
C THR A 217 28.35 -1.39 6.24
N VAL A 218 27.34 -0.54 6.50
CA VAL A 218 27.45 0.88 6.18
C VAL A 218 28.66 1.54 6.90
N GLN A 219 29.00 1.05 8.08
CA GLN A 219 30.19 1.49 8.81
C GLN A 219 31.47 1.11 8.06
N ASP A 220 31.57 -0.10 7.53
CA ASP A 220 32.75 -0.53 6.77
C ASP A 220 32.91 0.33 5.49
N LEU A 221 31.80 0.65 4.81
CA LEU A 221 31.82 1.53 3.63
C LEU A 221 32.27 2.96 3.96
N LEU A 222 31.85 3.50 5.10
CA LEU A 222 32.31 4.80 5.58
C LEU A 222 33.82 4.79 5.92
N VAL A 223 34.30 3.72 6.56
CA VAL A 223 35.73 3.56 6.87
C VAL A 223 36.54 3.49 5.57
N TRP A 224 36.15 2.63 4.62
CA TRP A 224 36.81 2.53 3.33
C TRP A 224 36.87 3.89 2.62
N LEU A 225 35.75 4.62 2.54
CA LEU A 225 35.68 5.91 1.86
C LEU A 225 36.71 6.94 2.39
N ARG A 226 37.04 6.88 3.69
CA ARG A 226 38.01 7.75 4.34
C ARG A 226 39.46 7.35 4.03
N THR A 227 39.70 6.12 3.63
CA THR A 227 41.08 5.68 3.25
C THR A 227 41.46 6.13 1.85
N VAL A 228 40.47 6.38 0.98
CA VAL A 228 40.67 6.75 -0.42
C VAL A 228 41.11 8.22 -0.49
N LYS A 229 42.25 8.50 -1.14
CA LYS A 229 42.77 9.87 -1.31
C LYS A 229 42.36 10.40 -2.69
N LEU A 230 41.28 11.16 -2.75
CA LEU A 230 40.82 11.81 -3.97
C LEU A 230 41.23 13.29 -4.02
N ARG A 231 41.30 13.85 -5.23
CA ARG A 231 41.66 15.26 -5.47
C ARG A 231 40.66 15.91 -6.44
N GLY A 232 40.65 17.25 -6.43
CA GLY A 232 39.81 18.03 -7.33
C GLY A 232 38.30 17.72 -7.14
N ARG A 233 37.56 17.58 -8.23
CA ARG A 233 36.12 17.33 -8.21
C ARG A 233 35.75 16.05 -7.48
N ALA A 234 36.56 15.00 -7.57
CA ALA A 234 36.32 13.74 -6.91
C ALA A 234 36.36 13.85 -5.37
N ALA A 235 37.16 14.73 -4.81
CA ALA A 235 37.17 15.01 -3.37
C ALA A 235 35.87 15.66 -2.89
N MET A 236 35.16 16.43 -3.74
CA MET A 236 33.83 16.98 -3.42
C MET A 236 32.76 15.87 -3.41
N TRP A 237 32.87 14.94 -4.32
CA TRP A 237 31.98 13.77 -4.32
C TRP A 237 32.20 12.87 -3.09
N GLN A 238 33.48 12.70 -2.69
CA GLN A 238 33.85 11.98 -1.48
C GLN A 238 33.26 12.64 -0.22
N ALA A 239 33.38 13.97 -0.09
CA ALA A 239 32.78 14.69 1.03
C ALA A 239 31.24 14.54 1.07
N SER A 240 30.59 14.54 -0.10
CA SER A 240 29.13 14.32 -0.19
C SER A 240 28.74 12.89 0.18
N ALA A 241 29.49 11.89 -0.29
CA ALA A 241 29.27 10.49 0.07
C ALA A 241 29.50 10.25 1.56
N GLU A 242 30.57 10.83 2.13
CA GLU A 242 30.85 10.76 3.57
C GLU A 242 29.74 11.39 4.41
N ARG A 243 29.18 12.53 3.99
CA ARG A 243 28.04 13.16 4.65
C ARG A 243 26.81 12.23 4.68
N ILE A 244 26.52 11.55 3.58
CA ILE A 244 25.40 10.60 3.47
C ILE A 244 25.63 9.42 4.42
N LEU A 245 26.80 8.77 4.33
CA LEU A 245 27.10 7.61 5.16
C LEU A 245 27.17 7.95 6.65
N ARG A 246 27.62 9.15 7.01
CA ARG A 246 27.56 9.64 8.40
C ARG A 246 26.14 9.85 8.88
N ALA A 247 25.23 10.37 8.04
CA ALA A 247 23.81 10.49 8.40
C ALA A 247 23.21 9.12 8.69
N MET A 248 23.47 8.11 7.84
CA MET A 248 23.02 6.73 8.05
C MET A 248 23.64 6.07 9.31
N GLN A 249 24.79 6.55 9.78
CA GLN A 249 25.48 6.06 10.98
C GLN A 249 25.15 6.88 12.24
N TYR A 250 24.16 7.76 12.18
CA TYR A 250 23.80 8.61 13.31
C TYR A 250 22.61 8.02 14.09
N GLY A 251 22.72 8.01 15.42
CA GLY A 251 21.66 7.62 16.33
C GLY A 251 21.21 6.16 16.19
N GLU A 252 19.92 5.95 16.31
CA GLU A 252 19.28 4.64 16.33
C GLU A 252 19.39 3.92 14.97
N PHE A 253 19.47 4.67 13.87
CA PHE A 253 19.54 4.06 12.54
C PHE A 253 20.81 3.25 12.32
N ALA A 254 21.93 3.65 12.91
CA ALA A 254 23.16 2.88 12.88
C ALA A 254 22.96 1.45 13.46
N SER A 255 22.21 1.32 14.54
CA SER A 255 21.93 0.03 15.17
C SER A 255 21.02 -0.88 14.34
N VAL A 256 20.19 -0.28 13.49
CA VAL A 256 19.33 -0.99 12.53
C VAL A 256 20.17 -1.57 11.39
N LEU A 257 21.08 -0.77 10.81
CA LEU A 257 21.77 -1.09 9.56
C LEU A 257 23.02 -1.99 9.72
N ASN A 258 23.70 -1.95 10.87
CA ASN A 258 24.99 -2.62 11.05
C ASN A 258 24.84 -4.02 11.65
N THR A 259 24.10 -4.89 10.98
CA THR A 259 24.02 -6.32 11.31
C THR A 259 24.78 -7.17 10.30
N GLN A 260 25.20 -8.35 10.69
CA GLN A 260 25.84 -9.35 9.83
C GLN A 260 24.89 -10.41 9.31
N ASP A 261 23.60 -10.29 9.66
CA ASP A 261 22.61 -11.32 9.38
C ASP A 261 21.26 -10.70 8.97
N ASN A 262 20.73 -11.13 7.83
CA ASN A 262 19.41 -10.78 7.32
C ASN A 262 18.46 -11.98 7.23
N ARG A 263 18.78 -13.14 7.85
CA ARG A 263 17.93 -14.35 7.75
C ARG A 263 16.49 -14.08 8.17
N HIS A 264 16.32 -13.38 9.27
CA HIS A 264 15.01 -12.99 9.80
C HIS A 264 14.21 -12.03 8.88
N VAL A 265 14.85 -11.39 7.89
CA VAL A 265 14.16 -10.51 6.94
C VAL A 265 13.21 -11.32 6.06
N LEU A 266 13.54 -12.56 5.73
CA LEU A 266 12.68 -13.43 4.92
C LEU A 266 11.46 -13.92 5.68
N ASP A 267 11.52 -13.95 7.03
CA ASP A 267 10.38 -14.30 7.88
C ASP A 267 9.21 -13.28 7.72
N LEU A 268 9.50 -12.05 7.28
CA LEU A 268 8.48 -11.07 6.94
C LEU A 268 7.52 -11.56 5.85
N LEU A 269 7.93 -12.50 5.01
CA LEU A 269 7.08 -13.10 3.99
C LEU A 269 6.27 -14.30 4.48
N ASN A 270 6.63 -14.87 5.62
CA ASN A 270 6.01 -16.06 6.19
C ASN A 270 5.01 -15.73 7.32
N HIS A 271 5.09 -14.52 7.87
CA HIS A 271 4.26 -14.07 8.99
C HIS A 271 3.46 -12.83 8.63
N ASN A 272 2.44 -12.53 9.45
CA ASN A 272 1.78 -11.23 9.45
C ASN A 272 2.64 -10.29 10.30
N VAL A 273 3.06 -9.16 9.73
CA VAL A 273 4.05 -8.28 10.35
C VAL A 273 3.67 -6.81 10.22
N ILE A 274 3.82 -6.07 11.31
CA ILE A 274 3.82 -4.61 11.33
C ILE A 274 5.23 -4.12 11.63
N LEU A 275 5.75 -3.22 10.80
CA LEU A 275 7.01 -2.53 11.01
C LEU A 275 6.71 -1.07 11.38
N GLU A 276 6.85 -0.73 12.65
CA GLU A 276 6.68 0.64 13.13
C GLU A 276 7.96 1.45 12.92
N MET A 277 7.85 2.55 12.17
CA MET A 277 9.00 3.35 11.76
C MET A 277 9.11 4.68 12.51
N ASP A 278 8.27 4.92 13.50
CA ASP A 278 8.25 6.16 14.29
C ASP A 278 9.54 6.40 15.09
N GLY A 279 10.33 5.34 15.37
CA GLY A 279 11.63 5.46 16.01
C GLY A 279 12.72 6.09 15.14
N LEU A 280 12.54 6.13 13.82
CA LEU A 280 13.43 6.85 12.92
C LEU A 280 12.96 8.30 12.79
N SER A 281 13.78 9.25 13.27
CA SER A 281 13.42 10.67 13.28
C SER A 281 13.51 11.32 11.89
N SER A 282 14.43 10.86 11.04
CA SER A 282 14.67 11.38 9.69
C SER A 282 13.72 10.75 8.66
N SER A 283 13.11 11.58 7.81
CA SER A 283 12.31 11.10 6.67
C SER A 283 13.18 10.34 5.66
N SER A 284 14.41 10.80 5.40
CA SER A 284 15.35 10.11 4.51
C SER A 284 15.70 8.70 5.01
N ASP A 285 15.89 8.54 6.33
CA ASP A 285 16.18 7.23 6.93
C ASP A 285 15.01 6.28 6.79
N ARG A 286 13.77 6.75 7.02
CA ARG A 286 12.55 5.97 6.83
C ARG A 286 12.37 5.54 5.37
N VAL A 287 12.55 6.47 4.42
CA VAL A 287 12.46 6.18 2.98
C VAL A 287 13.52 5.17 2.58
N MET A 288 14.79 5.40 2.95
CA MET A 288 15.90 4.51 2.64
C MET A 288 15.69 3.11 3.19
N PHE A 289 15.28 2.98 4.46
CA PHE A 289 14.95 1.70 5.07
C PHE A 289 13.84 0.98 4.32
N SER A 290 12.73 1.68 4.08
CA SER A 290 11.54 1.10 3.44
C SER A 290 11.80 0.68 2.00
N GLU A 291 12.42 1.54 1.19
CA GLU A 291 12.75 1.23 -0.21
C GLU A 291 13.74 0.07 -0.30
N SER A 292 14.78 0.05 0.54
CA SER A 292 15.78 -1.02 0.53
C SER A 292 15.19 -2.36 0.98
N LEU A 293 14.29 -2.35 1.98
CA LEU A 293 13.60 -3.56 2.44
C LEU A 293 12.65 -4.09 1.36
N MET A 294 11.82 -3.22 0.76
CA MET A 294 10.90 -3.62 -0.32
C MET A 294 11.67 -4.13 -1.54
N LEU A 295 12.78 -3.50 -1.89
CA LEU A 295 13.69 -3.98 -2.94
C LEU A 295 14.25 -5.36 -2.61
N TYR A 296 14.67 -5.59 -1.35
CA TYR A 296 15.21 -6.87 -0.91
C TYR A 296 14.17 -8.00 -1.08
N LEU A 297 12.95 -7.78 -0.60
CA LEU A 297 11.86 -8.75 -0.70
C LEU A 297 11.44 -8.98 -2.17
N TYR A 298 11.40 -7.93 -2.98
CA TYR A 298 11.11 -8.05 -4.42
C TYR A 298 12.18 -8.88 -5.14
N ARG A 299 13.48 -8.59 -4.92
CA ARG A 299 14.58 -9.33 -5.56
C ARG A 299 14.62 -10.80 -5.11
N TYR A 300 14.32 -11.07 -3.86
CA TYR A 300 14.17 -12.42 -3.36
C TYR A 300 13.02 -13.16 -4.07
N ARG A 301 11.85 -12.53 -4.19
CA ARG A 301 10.70 -13.11 -4.90
C ARG A 301 10.98 -13.34 -6.38
N LEU A 302 11.67 -12.43 -7.02
CA LEU A 302 12.10 -12.55 -8.42
C LEU A 302 12.99 -13.79 -8.60
N ALA A 303 13.95 -14.03 -7.71
CA ALA A 303 14.83 -15.19 -7.74
C ALA A 303 14.09 -16.52 -7.52
N GLN A 304 12.95 -16.50 -6.82
CA GLN A 304 12.11 -17.70 -6.60
C GLN A 304 11.25 -18.08 -7.82
N GLY A 305 11.14 -17.20 -8.81
CA GLY A 305 10.31 -17.39 -9.98
C GLY A 305 8.84 -17.00 -9.81
N PRO A 306 8.06 -17.07 -10.90
CA PRO A 306 6.66 -16.68 -10.95
C PRO A 306 5.76 -17.51 -10.02
N ARG A 307 4.67 -16.89 -9.55
CA ARG A 307 3.63 -17.52 -8.71
C ARG A 307 2.25 -17.02 -9.15
N ASP A 308 1.34 -17.95 -9.38
CA ASP A 308 -0.03 -17.60 -9.77
C ASP A 308 -0.87 -17.10 -8.58
N GLU A 309 -0.61 -17.63 -7.39
CA GLU A 309 -1.34 -17.29 -6.18
C GLU A 309 -0.77 -16.04 -5.50
N LEU A 310 -1.66 -15.23 -4.95
CA LEU A 310 -1.32 -14.13 -4.08
C LEU A 310 -0.94 -14.67 -2.70
N THR A 311 0.30 -14.50 -2.30
CA THR A 311 0.81 -15.00 -1.00
C THR A 311 1.04 -13.89 0.02
N ASN A 312 1.35 -12.69 -0.45
CA ASN A 312 1.70 -11.55 0.42
C ASN A 312 1.09 -10.25 -0.07
N ILE A 313 0.70 -9.42 0.89
CA ILE A 313 0.31 -8.02 0.67
C ILE A 313 1.22 -7.12 1.51
N ALA A 314 1.85 -6.15 0.86
CA ALA A 314 2.54 -5.07 1.55
C ALA A 314 1.63 -3.84 1.62
N ILE A 315 1.36 -3.37 2.85
CA ILE A 315 0.58 -2.16 3.10
C ILE A 315 1.55 -1.01 3.33
N LEU A 316 1.48 -0.01 2.48
CA LEU A 316 2.33 1.18 2.52
C LEU A 316 1.48 2.35 3.03
N GLU A 317 1.58 2.65 4.34
CA GLU A 317 0.96 3.85 4.91
C GLU A 317 1.75 5.10 4.52
N GLU A 318 1.07 6.23 4.33
CA GLU A 318 1.66 7.46 3.81
C GLU A 318 2.51 7.21 2.55
N ALA A 319 1.91 6.48 1.62
CA ALA A 319 2.59 5.93 0.44
C ALA A 319 3.32 6.99 -0.40
N HIS A 320 2.89 8.28 -0.34
CA HIS A 320 3.57 9.39 -1.00
C HIS A 320 5.03 9.57 -0.54
N ASN A 321 5.40 9.12 0.67
CA ASN A 321 6.79 9.19 1.12
C ASN A 321 7.72 8.28 0.30
N LEU A 322 7.19 7.16 -0.21
CA LEU A 322 7.93 6.20 -1.03
C LEU A 322 7.69 6.38 -2.52
N LEU A 323 6.49 6.85 -2.86
CA LEU A 323 5.98 6.99 -4.23
C LEU A 323 5.58 8.43 -4.49
N LEU A 324 6.52 9.35 -4.30
CA LEU A 324 6.27 10.78 -4.52
C LEU A 324 6.05 11.08 -6.00
N ALA A 325 5.05 11.89 -6.30
CA ALA A 325 4.82 12.40 -7.64
C ALA A 325 6.03 13.17 -8.15
N LYS A 326 6.57 12.75 -9.29
CA LYS A 326 7.78 13.32 -9.91
C LYS A 326 7.41 14.18 -11.12
N GLN A 327 8.32 15.07 -11.48
CA GLN A 327 8.18 15.82 -12.73
C GLN A 327 8.33 14.88 -13.95
N PRO A 328 7.66 15.20 -15.08
CA PRO A 328 7.83 14.45 -16.31
C PRO A 328 9.31 14.33 -16.72
N GLY A 329 9.74 13.11 -17.07
CA GLY A 329 11.13 12.82 -17.42
C GLY A 329 12.06 12.47 -16.26
N SER A 330 11.62 12.52 -15.02
CA SER A 330 12.40 12.03 -13.88
C SER A 330 12.57 10.50 -13.94
N LYS A 331 13.74 10.00 -13.50
CA LYS A 331 14.01 8.56 -13.38
C LYS A 331 13.02 7.91 -12.40
N GLU A 332 12.44 6.78 -12.79
CA GLU A 332 11.60 5.98 -11.88
C GLU A 332 12.44 5.42 -10.73
N SER A 333 11.82 5.33 -9.54
CA SER A 333 12.44 4.64 -8.41
C SER A 333 12.41 3.12 -8.63
N VAL A 334 13.27 2.41 -7.90
CA VAL A 334 13.28 0.95 -7.95
C VAL A 334 11.94 0.39 -7.46
N LEU A 335 11.31 1.03 -6.49
CA LEU A 335 9.98 0.65 -5.99
C LEU A 335 8.90 0.84 -7.07
N GLU A 336 8.89 1.97 -7.80
CA GLU A 336 7.96 2.19 -8.91
C GLU A 336 8.11 1.12 -10.01
N THR A 337 9.34 0.72 -10.32
CA THR A 337 9.61 -0.39 -11.25
C THR A 337 9.08 -1.72 -10.70
N SER A 338 9.28 -1.99 -9.41
CA SER A 338 8.80 -3.22 -8.77
C SER A 338 7.28 -3.35 -8.80
N ILE A 339 6.52 -2.28 -8.59
CA ILE A 339 5.05 -2.26 -8.60
C ILE A 339 4.49 -2.85 -9.89
N ARG A 340 5.10 -2.59 -11.04
CA ARG A 340 4.65 -3.13 -12.33
C ARG A 340 4.89 -4.63 -12.49
N GLN A 341 5.82 -5.20 -11.75
CA GLN A 341 6.32 -6.55 -11.96
C GLN A 341 5.93 -7.54 -10.86
N VAL A 342 5.75 -7.08 -9.62
CA VAL A 342 5.60 -7.97 -8.44
C VAL A 342 4.36 -8.85 -8.48
N ARG A 343 3.32 -8.49 -9.23
CA ARG A 343 2.09 -9.28 -9.34
C ARG A 343 2.35 -10.70 -9.84
N GLN A 344 3.39 -10.89 -10.66
CA GLN A 344 3.78 -12.20 -11.20
C GLN A 344 4.47 -13.08 -10.15
N TYR A 345 4.85 -12.51 -9.01
CA TYR A 345 5.60 -13.17 -7.95
C TYR A 345 4.78 -13.35 -6.66
N GLY A 346 3.45 -13.24 -6.76
CA GLY A 346 2.54 -13.46 -5.64
C GLY A 346 2.55 -12.37 -4.56
N LEU A 347 3.03 -11.17 -4.88
CA LEU A 347 3.06 -10.01 -4.00
C LEU A 347 2.16 -8.90 -4.54
N GLY A 348 1.30 -8.34 -3.69
CA GLY A 348 0.48 -7.17 -3.98
C GLY A 348 0.78 -6.00 -3.05
N TYR A 349 0.37 -4.80 -3.43
CA TYR A 349 0.47 -3.59 -2.61
C TYR A 349 -0.91 -3.04 -2.27
N VAL A 350 -1.04 -2.52 -1.06
CA VAL A 350 -2.11 -1.61 -0.64
C VAL A 350 -1.49 -0.27 -0.32
N PHE A 351 -1.75 0.73 -1.14
CA PHE A 351 -1.30 2.10 -0.93
C PHE A 351 -2.33 2.83 -0.09
N VAL A 352 -1.95 3.34 1.07
CA VAL A 352 -2.82 4.12 1.96
C VAL A 352 -2.26 5.52 2.07
N ASP A 353 -3.04 6.55 1.69
CA ASP A 353 -2.53 7.92 1.66
C ASP A 353 -3.56 8.95 2.13
N GLN A 354 -3.06 10.08 2.64
CA GLN A 354 -3.87 11.25 3.00
C GLN A 354 -3.86 12.32 1.91
N SER A 355 -2.82 12.36 1.07
CA SER A 355 -2.56 13.39 0.07
C SER A 355 -2.41 12.77 -1.32
N ALA A 356 -3.53 12.39 -1.91
CA ALA A 356 -3.56 11.74 -3.22
C ALA A 356 -2.79 12.51 -4.31
N SER A 357 -2.78 13.85 -4.25
CA SER A 357 -2.07 14.71 -5.21
C SER A 357 -0.55 14.60 -5.13
N LEU A 358 0.00 14.09 -4.03
CA LEU A 358 1.43 13.86 -3.86
C LEU A 358 1.86 12.48 -4.34
N LEU A 359 0.92 11.57 -4.56
CA LEU A 359 1.21 10.19 -4.91
C LEU A 359 1.57 10.04 -6.40
N SER A 360 2.57 9.21 -6.68
CA SER A 360 3.00 8.89 -8.05
C SER A 360 1.87 8.31 -8.88
N LYS A 361 1.82 8.72 -10.15
CA LYS A 361 0.88 8.17 -11.14
C LYS A 361 1.03 6.66 -11.33
N VAL A 362 2.19 6.09 -11.01
CA VAL A 362 2.44 4.65 -11.09
C VAL A 362 1.54 3.87 -10.12
N ALA A 363 1.31 4.40 -8.90
CA ALA A 363 0.40 3.79 -7.94
C ALA A 363 -1.04 3.75 -8.47
N PHE A 364 -1.54 4.85 -9.03
CA PHE A 364 -2.89 4.91 -9.61
C PHE A 364 -3.06 3.98 -10.82
N ALA A 365 -2.10 4.04 -11.76
CA ALA A 365 -2.17 3.29 -13.01
C ALA A 365 -2.09 1.78 -12.84
N ASN A 366 -1.51 1.31 -11.72
CA ASN A 366 -1.33 -0.12 -11.47
C ASN A 366 -2.28 -0.66 -10.37
N SER A 367 -3.21 0.16 -9.87
CA SER A 367 -4.20 -0.27 -8.89
C SER A 367 -5.48 -0.76 -9.57
N TYR A 368 -5.81 -2.02 -9.35
CA TYR A 368 -7.09 -2.62 -9.76
C TYR A 368 -8.29 -1.94 -9.10
N ALA A 369 -8.17 -1.68 -7.81
CA ALA A 369 -9.21 -1.02 -7.04
C ALA A 369 -8.71 0.31 -6.48
N THR A 370 -9.53 1.33 -6.59
CA THR A 370 -9.31 2.65 -5.98
C THR A 370 -10.47 2.97 -5.06
N ILE A 371 -10.18 3.24 -3.79
CA ILE A 371 -11.15 3.58 -2.76
C ILE A 371 -10.89 5.00 -2.27
N ALA A 372 -11.83 5.89 -2.49
CA ALA A 372 -11.77 7.28 -2.05
C ALA A 372 -12.72 7.53 -0.88
N LEU A 373 -12.17 7.83 0.29
CA LEU A 373 -12.92 8.42 1.39
C LEU A 373 -12.95 9.96 1.21
N SER A 374 -13.59 10.69 2.14
CA SER A 374 -13.70 12.16 2.06
C SER A 374 -12.34 12.82 1.80
N GLN A 375 -12.30 13.72 0.81
CA GLN A 375 -11.16 14.54 0.44
C GLN A 375 -11.39 16.00 0.87
N LYS A 376 -10.32 16.73 1.24
CA LYS A 376 -10.45 18.12 1.67
C LYS A 376 -9.81 19.11 0.68
N LEU A 377 -8.62 18.79 0.21
CA LEU A 377 -7.86 19.67 -0.68
C LEU A 377 -8.36 19.53 -2.11
N ARG A 378 -8.51 20.65 -2.82
CA ARG A 378 -8.93 20.67 -4.23
C ARG A 378 -8.01 19.83 -5.11
N ALA A 379 -6.70 19.86 -4.86
CA ALA A 379 -5.72 19.06 -5.60
C ALA A 379 -5.99 17.56 -5.44
N ASP A 380 -6.28 17.10 -4.22
CA ASP A 380 -6.60 15.69 -3.95
C ASP A 380 -7.92 15.28 -4.59
N VAL A 381 -8.96 16.15 -4.51
CA VAL A 381 -10.25 15.93 -5.18
C VAL A 381 -10.06 15.78 -6.68
N GLN A 382 -9.28 16.67 -7.32
CA GLN A 382 -8.99 16.60 -8.76
C GLN A 382 -8.23 15.34 -9.14
N THR A 383 -7.20 14.96 -8.36
CA THR A 383 -6.41 13.77 -8.62
C THR A 383 -7.27 12.52 -8.50
N MET A 384 -8.04 12.39 -7.42
CA MET A 384 -8.93 11.24 -7.23
C MET A 384 -10.04 11.19 -8.28
N SER A 385 -10.64 12.33 -8.62
CA SER A 385 -11.65 12.42 -9.68
C SER A 385 -11.10 11.93 -11.03
N GLY A 386 -9.90 12.36 -11.40
CA GLY A 386 -9.24 11.89 -12.63
C GLY A 386 -8.90 10.41 -12.60
N ALA A 387 -8.33 9.91 -11.49
CA ALA A 387 -7.96 8.50 -11.32
C ALA A 387 -9.18 7.57 -11.34
N MET A 388 -10.31 8.02 -10.80
CA MET A 388 -11.55 7.25 -10.72
C MET A 388 -12.53 7.55 -11.88
N ASN A 389 -12.16 8.43 -12.81
CA ASN A 389 -13.01 8.86 -13.94
C ASN A 389 -14.40 9.32 -13.48
N LEU A 390 -14.45 10.19 -12.48
CA LEU A 390 -15.69 10.72 -11.91
C LEU A 390 -16.29 11.82 -12.78
N SER A 391 -17.62 11.87 -12.85
CA SER A 391 -18.34 13.04 -13.36
C SER A 391 -18.17 14.26 -12.46
N ASP A 392 -18.56 15.45 -12.92
CA ASP A 392 -18.48 16.68 -12.11
C ASP A 392 -19.30 16.56 -10.81
N GLU A 393 -20.49 15.98 -10.87
CA GLU A 393 -21.35 15.74 -9.69
C GLU A 393 -20.72 14.76 -8.71
N GLN A 394 -20.13 13.68 -9.22
CA GLN A 394 -19.42 12.69 -8.43
C GLN A 394 -18.17 13.26 -7.76
N ARG A 395 -17.43 14.11 -8.50
CA ARG A 395 -16.25 14.81 -7.97
C ARG A 395 -16.63 15.72 -6.80
N ASP A 396 -17.69 16.51 -6.94
CA ASP A 396 -18.09 17.46 -5.92
C ASP A 396 -18.56 16.74 -4.64
N ALA A 397 -19.15 15.56 -4.78
CA ALA A 397 -19.53 14.70 -3.66
C ALA A 397 -18.33 14.18 -2.82
N LEU A 398 -17.12 14.05 -3.41
CA LEU A 398 -15.94 13.56 -2.67
C LEU A 398 -15.59 14.38 -1.43
N SER A 399 -15.84 15.69 -1.46
CA SER A 399 -15.54 16.59 -0.33
C SER A 399 -16.57 16.50 0.80
N THR A 400 -17.77 16.01 0.51
CA THR A 400 -18.92 15.97 1.43
C THR A 400 -19.23 14.57 1.98
N LEU A 401 -18.46 13.55 1.59
CA LEU A 401 -18.66 12.18 2.07
C LEU A 401 -18.62 12.12 3.61
N ALA A 402 -19.60 11.44 4.18
CA ALA A 402 -19.64 11.17 5.61
C ALA A 402 -18.49 10.22 6.01
N VAL A 403 -18.03 10.32 7.27
CA VAL A 403 -17.01 9.43 7.82
C VAL A 403 -17.45 7.96 7.68
N GLY A 404 -16.54 7.12 7.20
CA GLY A 404 -16.79 5.71 6.93
C GLY A 404 -17.65 5.45 5.67
N THR A 405 -17.88 6.46 4.84
CA THR A 405 -18.43 6.28 3.49
C THR A 405 -17.32 6.46 2.48
N ALA A 406 -17.25 5.57 1.51
CA ALA A 406 -16.21 5.60 0.48
C ALA A 406 -16.78 5.38 -0.92
N VAL A 407 -16.20 6.05 -1.90
CA VAL A 407 -16.40 5.76 -3.33
C VAL A 407 -15.43 4.65 -3.71
N VAL A 408 -15.92 3.62 -4.37
CA VAL A 408 -15.12 2.50 -4.89
C VAL A 408 -15.21 2.50 -6.41
N ARG A 409 -14.05 2.36 -7.05
CA ARG A 409 -13.93 2.06 -8.48
C ARG A 409 -13.08 0.81 -8.66
N LEU A 410 -13.54 -0.12 -9.48
CA LEU A 410 -12.83 -1.34 -9.85
C LEU A 410 -12.50 -1.26 -11.34
N ALA A 411 -11.21 -1.24 -11.68
CA ALA A 411 -10.80 -1.33 -13.07
C ALA A 411 -11.24 -2.68 -13.66
N ASP A 412 -11.65 -2.68 -14.93
CA ASP A 412 -11.98 -3.87 -15.72
C ASP A 412 -13.20 -4.69 -15.26
N GLU A 413 -13.67 -4.53 -14.02
CA GLU A 413 -14.82 -5.31 -13.51
C GLU A 413 -16.11 -4.49 -13.43
N HIS A 414 -16.02 -3.24 -12.99
CA HIS A 414 -17.16 -2.35 -12.88
C HIS A 414 -16.75 -0.92 -13.25
N PRO A 415 -17.18 -0.42 -14.42
CA PRO A 415 -16.71 0.87 -14.94
C PRO A 415 -17.25 2.07 -14.16
N GLU A 416 -18.44 1.93 -13.58
CA GLU A 416 -19.08 3.01 -12.82
C GLU A 416 -18.66 2.96 -11.34
N PRO A 417 -18.22 4.10 -10.76
CA PRO A 417 -17.95 4.18 -9.34
C PRO A 417 -19.22 4.09 -8.52
N PHE A 418 -19.16 3.48 -7.34
CA PHE A 418 -20.27 3.30 -6.42
C PHE A 418 -19.88 3.59 -4.98
N LEU A 419 -20.88 3.80 -4.11
CA LEU A 419 -20.68 4.08 -2.69
C LEU A 419 -20.76 2.82 -1.84
N ILE A 420 -19.86 2.73 -0.86
CA ILE A 420 -19.94 1.76 0.22
C ILE A 420 -19.98 2.45 1.58
N LYS A 421 -20.67 1.85 2.52
CA LYS A 421 -20.58 2.15 3.95
C LYS A 421 -19.66 1.13 4.59
N VAL A 422 -18.54 1.59 5.13
CA VAL A 422 -17.55 0.77 5.82
C VAL A 422 -17.99 0.59 7.27
N PRO A 423 -18.12 -0.64 7.80
CA PRO A 423 -18.49 -0.87 9.19
C PRO A 423 -17.36 -0.39 10.12
N ARG A 424 -17.72 -0.13 11.36
CA ARG A 424 -16.71 0.18 12.38
C ARG A 424 -16.04 -1.11 12.84
N CYS A 425 -14.71 -1.15 12.78
CA CYS A 425 -13.94 -2.24 13.33
C CYS A 425 -14.06 -2.26 14.87
N SER A 426 -14.07 -3.45 15.46
CA SER A 426 -14.17 -3.64 16.92
C SER A 426 -12.88 -3.29 17.68
N ILE A 427 -11.82 -2.92 16.99
CA ILE A 427 -10.53 -2.56 17.58
C ILE A 427 -10.64 -1.25 18.34
N ARG A 428 -10.17 -1.27 19.59
CA ARG A 428 -10.04 -0.07 20.41
C ARG A 428 -8.68 0.56 20.16
N GLU A 429 -8.65 1.75 19.59
CA GLU A 429 -7.42 2.50 19.35
C GLU A 429 -6.68 2.79 20.67
N GLY A 430 -5.35 2.58 20.68
CA GLY A 430 -4.49 2.80 21.84
C GLY A 430 -4.61 1.70 22.93
N ALA A 431 -5.15 0.53 22.58
CA ALA A 431 -5.28 -0.59 23.52
C ALA A 431 -3.95 -1.30 23.79
N VAL A 432 -3.00 -1.26 22.84
CA VAL A 432 -1.72 -1.97 22.90
C VAL A 432 -0.59 -0.97 23.11
N ASP A 433 0.07 -1.03 24.27
CA ASP A 433 1.23 -0.20 24.61
C ASP A 433 2.58 -0.90 24.33
N ASP A 434 3.69 -0.20 24.54
CA ASP A 434 5.04 -0.71 24.31
C ASP A 434 5.40 -1.89 25.24
N ALA A 435 4.83 -1.96 26.44
CA ALA A 435 5.08 -3.07 27.36
C ALA A 435 4.39 -4.34 26.87
N MET A 436 3.17 -4.20 26.38
CA MET A 436 2.41 -5.30 25.76
C MET A 436 3.08 -5.82 24.48
N VAL A 437 3.55 -4.93 23.59
CA VAL A 437 4.31 -5.34 22.42
C VAL A 437 5.58 -6.10 22.82
N ARG A 438 6.32 -5.60 23.82
CA ARG A 438 7.53 -6.28 24.29
C ARG A 438 7.24 -7.67 24.86
N GLN A 439 6.18 -7.82 25.62
CA GLN A 439 5.76 -9.10 26.17
C GLN A 439 5.33 -10.06 25.07
N HIS A 440 4.51 -9.58 24.14
CA HIS A 440 4.01 -10.33 23.00
C HIS A 440 5.15 -10.90 22.14
N MET A 441 6.11 -10.06 21.77
CA MET A 441 7.24 -10.48 20.93
C MET A 441 8.25 -11.38 21.64
N ARG A 442 8.31 -11.40 22.99
CA ARG A 442 9.14 -12.34 23.76
C ARG A 442 8.57 -13.75 23.81
N SER A 443 7.26 -13.89 23.89
CA SER A 443 6.61 -15.22 23.89
C SER A 443 6.77 -15.94 22.54
N ASP A 444 6.88 -15.20 21.45
CA ASP A 444 7.03 -15.73 20.08
C ASP A 444 8.49 -16.19 19.77
N SER A 445 9.48 -15.58 20.43
CA SER A 445 10.91 -15.89 20.17
C SER A 445 11.36 -17.30 20.60
N THR A 446 10.56 -18.03 21.35
CA THR A 446 10.84 -19.41 21.79
C THR A 446 10.52 -20.48 20.74
N GLU A 447 9.69 -20.18 19.73
CA GLU A 447 9.30 -21.16 18.71
C GLU A 447 10.15 -21.08 17.41
N SER A 448 10.81 -19.98 17.14
CA SER A 448 11.47 -19.70 15.84
C SER A 448 12.89 -20.30 15.66
N ALA A 449 13.48 -20.96 16.64
CA ALA A 449 14.88 -21.41 16.54
C ALA A 449 15.08 -22.69 15.69
N ALA A 450 14.02 -23.41 15.34
CA ALA A 450 14.11 -24.74 14.73
C ALA A 450 14.07 -24.77 13.19
N ASP A 451 13.58 -23.72 12.51
CA ASP A 451 13.28 -23.76 11.06
C ASP A 451 14.19 -22.87 10.16
N LEU A 452 15.28 -22.34 10.69
CA LEU A 452 16.19 -21.49 9.93
C LEU A 452 17.04 -22.33 8.96
N ALA A 453 16.54 -22.52 7.74
CA ALA A 453 17.32 -23.04 6.61
C ALA A 453 18.65 -22.27 6.49
N ALA A 454 19.74 -22.99 6.26
CA ALA A 454 21.08 -22.43 6.16
C ALA A 454 21.13 -21.30 5.13
N PHE A 455 21.40 -20.08 5.58
CA PHE A 455 21.69 -18.95 4.72
C PHE A 455 23.02 -19.23 4.01
N PRO A 456 23.12 -19.01 2.71
CA PRO A 456 24.37 -19.26 2.02
C PRO A 456 25.46 -18.31 2.56
N ASP A 457 26.63 -18.88 2.84
CA ASP A 457 27.86 -18.12 2.98
C ASP A 457 28.04 -17.20 1.76
N PRO A 458 28.69 -16.02 1.89
CA PRO A 458 28.96 -15.17 0.77
C PRO A 458 29.58 -15.99 -0.38
N PRO A 459 28.96 -15.99 -1.60
CA PRO A 459 29.44 -16.85 -2.69
C PRO A 459 30.87 -16.47 -3.04
N PRO A 460 31.70 -17.46 -3.45
CA PRO A 460 32.99 -17.16 -4.06
C PRO A 460 32.73 -16.31 -5.32
N ILE A 461 33.30 -15.11 -5.37
CA ILE A 461 33.22 -14.27 -6.54
C ILE A 461 33.97 -14.96 -7.66
N THR A 462 33.26 -15.33 -8.72
CA THR A 462 33.90 -15.67 -10.00
C THR A 462 34.68 -14.44 -10.46
N ALA A 463 36.00 -14.57 -10.51
CA ALA A 463 36.89 -13.50 -10.93
C ALA A 463 36.43 -12.95 -12.29
N VAL A 464 36.12 -11.67 -12.33
CA VAL A 464 36.03 -10.95 -13.59
C VAL A 464 37.45 -10.92 -14.17
N PRO A 465 37.69 -11.37 -15.42
CA PRO A 465 39.00 -11.25 -16.04
C PRO A 465 39.37 -9.76 -16.06
N SER A 466 40.56 -9.45 -15.56
CA SER A 466 41.16 -8.11 -15.66
C SER A 466 41.27 -7.67 -17.10
N PRO A 467 41.07 -6.39 -17.42
CA PRO A 467 41.17 -5.87 -18.79
C PRO A 467 42.57 -6.02 -19.42
#